data_f08f0369e919cd234fe2e507a9c8af06
#
_entry.id   f08f0369e919cd234fe2e507a9c8af06
#
_cell.length_a   1.000
_cell.length_b   1.000
_cell.length_c   1.000
_cell.angle_alpha   90.00
_cell.angle_beta   90.00
_cell.angle_gamma   90.00
#
_symmetry.space_group_name_H-M   'P 1'
#
loop_
_entity.id
_entity.type
_entity.pdbx_description
1 polymer ?
#
loop_
_entity_poly.entity_id
_entity_poly.type
_entity_poly.pdbx_seq_one_letter_code
_entity_poly.pdbx_strand_id
1 'polypeptide(L)'
;ASVVTLEVPREEVSSYGVVETDKDGRIVAFQEKPKPEEARSLFASTGIYIFEPEVIDLIPSGQVFDIGGDLFPMLAEKGMPFYAQKRFFNWIDIGHVDDYWTVLQRVLNGEVAQMQMPGREVKPGIWVGINTRIDWDNAKIVGPVYIDSSVCIEPGAEVIGPSWISHGSRVCAGAKVIRSILLEYTRISPNMVFEETIVSPNYCVEHKTGETYYIGDDRTTLRWGDARGRD
;
A
#
# COMPACT_ATOMS: atom_id res chain seq x y z
N ALA A 1 -24.24 -1.76 14.29
CA ALA A 1 -23.10 -1.58 13.38
C ALA A 1 -22.44 -0.22 13.57
N SER A 2 -21.14 -0.14 13.31
CA SER A 2 -20.39 1.11 13.25
C SER A 2 -19.44 1.12 12.06
N VAL A 3 -19.25 2.30 11.47
CA VAL A 3 -18.24 2.55 10.43
C VAL A 3 -17.34 3.69 10.86
N VAL A 4 -16.04 3.52 10.70
CA VAL A 4 -15.08 4.62 10.90
C VAL A 4 -15.13 5.54 9.69
N THR A 5 -15.24 6.84 9.94
CA THR A 5 -15.32 7.85 8.89
C THR A 5 -14.28 8.94 9.10
N LEU A 6 -13.83 9.50 7.99
CA LEU A 6 -12.88 10.61 7.92
C LEU A 6 -13.46 11.70 7.02
N GLU A 7 -13.23 12.95 7.35
CA GLU A 7 -13.58 14.06 6.48
C GLU A 7 -12.57 14.15 5.31
N VAL A 8 -13.09 14.17 4.10
CA VAL A 8 -12.28 14.29 2.86
C VAL A 8 -12.62 15.58 2.11
N PRO A 9 -11.70 16.10 1.30
CA PRO A 9 -12.00 17.20 0.40
C PRO A 9 -13.19 16.89 -0.52
N ARG A 10 -13.99 17.89 -0.85
CA ARG A 10 -15.20 17.72 -1.68
C ARG A 10 -14.90 17.11 -3.05
N GLU A 11 -13.77 17.45 -3.63
CA GLU A 11 -13.29 16.92 -4.92
C GLU A 11 -12.97 15.44 -4.91
N GLU A 12 -12.71 14.87 -3.72
CA GLU A 12 -12.33 13.46 -3.56
C GLU A 12 -13.53 12.54 -3.23
N VAL A 13 -14.71 13.09 -2.90
CA VAL A 13 -15.85 12.27 -2.48
C VAL A 13 -16.31 11.25 -3.51
N SER A 14 -16.05 11.49 -4.79
CA SER A 14 -16.36 10.56 -5.88
C SER A 14 -15.53 9.28 -5.88
N SER A 15 -14.48 9.23 -5.07
CA SER A 15 -13.66 8.03 -4.90
C SER A 15 -14.20 7.10 -3.81
N TYR A 16 -15.07 7.58 -2.92
CA TYR A 16 -15.45 6.89 -1.69
C TYR A 16 -16.97 6.81 -1.49
N GLY A 17 -17.39 5.87 -0.67
CA GLY A 17 -18.72 5.90 -0.07
C GLY A 17 -18.80 6.98 1.00
N VAL A 18 -19.85 7.79 0.99
CA VAL A 18 -20.03 8.94 1.89
C VAL A 18 -21.24 8.73 2.79
N VAL A 19 -21.11 9.04 4.08
CA VAL A 19 -22.18 8.86 5.07
C VAL A 19 -22.78 10.20 5.50
N GLU A 20 -24.10 10.25 5.57
CA GLU A 20 -24.87 11.32 6.19
C GLU A 20 -25.32 10.88 7.58
N THR A 21 -25.14 11.72 8.59
CA THR A 21 -25.50 11.40 9.97
C THR A 21 -26.46 12.41 10.56
N ASP A 22 -27.30 11.95 11.48
CA ASP A 22 -28.05 12.83 12.35
C ASP A 22 -27.14 13.45 13.45
N LYS A 23 -27.76 14.25 14.34
CA LYS A 23 -27.07 14.94 15.45
C LYS A 23 -26.43 13.98 16.47
N ASP A 24 -26.91 12.75 16.56
CA ASP A 24 -26.46 11.73 17.50
C ASP A 24 -25.40 10.80 16.87
N GLY A 25 -25.00 11.08 15.62
CA GLY A 25 -23.99 10.31 14.90
C GLY A 25 -24.53 9.04 14.24
N ARG A 26 -25.85 8.84 14.27
CA ARG A 26 -26.48 7.72 13.56
C ARG A 26 -26.50 7.99 12.07
N ILE A 27 -26.14 6.99 11.29
CA ILE A 27 -26.17 7.08 9.83
C ILE A 27 -27.62 7.01 9.36
N VAL A 28 -28.03 8.02 8.62
CA VAL A 28 -29.36 8.15 8.04
C VAL A 28 -29.37 7.93 6.53
N ALA A 29 -28.20 8.10 5.88
CA ALA A 29 -28.03 7.81 4.47
C ALA A 29 -26.58 7.45 4.15
N PHE A 30 -26.42 6.66 3.08
CA PHE A 30 -25.14 6.30 2.48
C PHE A 30 -25.21 6.59 0.98
N GLN A 31 -24.19 7.24 0.45
CA GLN A 31 -24.06 7.52 -0.98
C GLN A 31 -22.76 6.88 -1.48
N GLU A 32 -22.86 5.92 -2.41
CA GLU A 32 -21.69 5.30 -3.02
C GLU A 32 -21.16 6.20 -4.14
N LYS A 33 -19.93 6.67 -3.98
CA LYS A 33 -19.18 7.47 -4.95
C LYS A 33 -20.00 8.60 -5.59
N PRO A 34 -20.60 9.49 -4.80
CA PRO A 34 -21.44 10.56 -5.32
C PRO A 34 -20.61 11.56 -6.12
N LYS A 35 -21.23 12.26 -7.05
CA LYS A 35 -20.58 13.41 -7.65
C LYS A 35 -20.36 14.51 -6.61
N PRO A 36 -19.30 15.32 -6.71
CA PRO A 36 -19.00 16.36 -5.72
C PRO A 36 -20.18 17.31 -5.44
N GLU A 37 -20.93 17.67 -6.47
CA GLU A 37 -22.11 18.53 -6.36
C GLU A 37 -23.34 17.84 -5.72
N GLU A 38 -23.40 16.50 -5.76
CA GLU A 38 -24.50 15.70 -5.21
C GLU A 38 -24.20 15.17 -3.80
N ALA A 39 -22.95 15.29 -3.35
CA ALA A 39 -22.53 14.79 -2.05
C ALA A 39 -23.19 15.56 -0.90
N ARG A 40 -23.95 14.85 -0.06
CA ARG A 40 -24.66 15.39 1.10
C ARG A 40 -23.77 15.54 2.33
N SER A 41 -22.61 14.89 2.32
CA SER A 41 -21.65 14.90 3.41
C SER A 41 -20.23 14.84 2.83
N LEU A 42 -19.24 15.16 3.65
CA LEU A 42 -17.81 15.00 3.35
C LEU A 42 -17.16 13.86 4.15
N PHE A 43 -17.95 13.10 4.92
CA PHE A 43 -17.45 12.01 5.73
C PHE A 43 -17.41 10.71 4.90
N ALA A 44 -16.22 10.38 4.41
CA ALA A 44 -15.96 9.14 3.69
C ALA A 44 -15.90 7.93 4.63
N SER A 45 -16.44 6.80 4.17
CA SER A 45 -16.26 5.50 4.79
C SER A 45 -14.82 5.02 4.56
N THR A 46 -14.12 4.65 5.62
CA THR A 46 -12.70 4.26 5.53
C THR A 46 -12.49 2.76 5.28
N GLY A 47 -13.55 1.98 5.13
CA GLY A 47 -13.44 0.51 5.01
C GLY A 47 -13.24 -0.20 6.35
N ILE A 48 -13.26 0.51 7.48
CA ILE A 48 -13.11 -0.06 8.81
C ILE A 48 -14.49 -0.14 9.47
N TYR A 49 -14.95 -1.36 9.73
CA TYR A 49 -16.29 -1.64 10.23
C TYR A 49 -16.27 -2.48 11.48
N ILE A 50 -17.28 -2.30 12.33
CA ILE A 50 -17.58 -3.19 13.46
C ILE A 50 -19.05 -3.58 13.32
N PHE A 51 -19.31 -4.88 13.17
CA PHE A 51 -20.64 -5.45 13.06
C PHE A 51 -20.95 -6.35 14.25
N GLU A 52 -22.18 -6.26 14.73
CA GLU A 52 -22.75 -7.30 15.58
C GLU A 52 -23.08 -8.53 14.69
N PRO A 53 -23.07 -9.76 15.24
CA PRO A 53 -23.35 -10.98 14.45
C PRO A 53 -24.64 -10.92 13.65
N GLU A 54 -25.69 -10.33 14.23
CA GLU A 54 -27.01 -10.18 13.59
C GLU A 54 -26.97 -9.37 12.29
N VAL A 55 -25.98 -8.49 12.15
CA VAL A 55 -25.77 -7.73 10.90
C VAL A 55 -25.19 -8.62 9.82
N ILE A 56 -24.30 -9.53 10.19
CA ILE A 56 -23.72 -10.50 9.25
C ILE A 56 -24.80 -11.48 8.73
N ASP A 57 -25.74 -11.85 9.58
CA ASP A 57 -26.85 -12.73 9.21
C ASP A 57 -27.81 -12.11 8.16
N LEU A 58 -27.72 -10.79 7.94
CA LEU A 58 -28.46 -10.11 6.87
C LEU A 58 -27.83 -10.31 5.48
N ILE A 59 -26.58 -10.74 5.42
CA ILE A 59 -25.89 -10.96 4.16
C ILE A 59 -26.33 -12.31 3.57
N PRO A 60 -26.95 -12.30 2.39
CA PRO A 60 -27.48 -13.53 1.81
C PRO A 60 -26.35 -14.43 1.29
N SER A 61 -26.49 -15.74 1.54
CA SER A 61 -25.53 -16.74 1.06
C SER A 61 -25.61 -16.95 -0.45
N GLY A 62 -24.45 -17.17 -1.07
CA GLY A 62 -24.37 -17.67 -2.45
C GLY A 62 -24.65 -16.64 -3.55
N GLN A 63 -24.70 -15.36 -3.21
CA GLN A 63 -24.83 -14.29 -4.18
C GLN A 63 -23.86 -13.14 -3.89
N VAL A 64 -23.59 -12.32 -4.91
CA VAL A 64 -22.80 -11.09 -4.75
C VAL A 64 -23.60 -10.11 -3.91
N PHE A 65 -22.98 -9.57 -2.88
CA PHE A 65 -23.60 -8.61 -1.98
C PHE A 65 -22.52 -7.62 -1.50
N ASP A 66 -22.70 -6.35 -1.79
CA ASP A 66 -21.74 -5.30 -1.48
C ASP A 66 -22.10 -4.60 -0.16
N ILE A 67 -21.09 -4.36 0.67
CA ILE A 67 -21.29 -3.71 1.98
C ILE A 67 -21.76 -2.28 1.81
N GLY A 68 -21.14 -1.52 0.91
CA GLY A 68 -21.48 -0.11 0.67
C GLY A 68 -22.80 0.06 -0.11
N GLY A 69 -22.95 -0.70 -1.20
CA GLY A 69 -24.07 -0.59 -2.10
C GLY A 69 -25.36 -1.26 -1.62
N ASP A 70 -25.25 -2.36 -0.86
CA ASP A 70 -26.41 -3.16 -0.46
C ASP A 70 -26.66 -3.12 1.06
N LEU A 71 -25.64 -3.45 1.89
CA LEU A 71 -25.83 -3.59 3.34
C LEU A 71 -26.12 -2.24 4.02
N PHE A 72 -25.33 -1.21 3.75
CA PHE A 72 -25.47 0.07 4.43
C PHE A 72 -26.80 0.76 4.13
N PRO A 73 -27.27 0.83 2.89
CA PRO A 73 -28.64 1.31 2.60
C PRO A 73 -29.70 0.50 3.33
N MET A 74 -29.58 -0.84 3.34
CA MET A 74 -30.52 -1.70 4.05
C MET A 74 -30.56 -1.43 5.56
N LEU A 75 -29.41 -1.23 6.22
CA LEU A 75 -29.35 -0.91 7.65
C LEU A 75 -30.04 0.43 7.94
N ALA A 76 -29.81 1.44 7.10
CA ALA A 76 -30.43 2.75 7.23
C ALA A 76 -31.96 2.68 7.04
N GLU A 77 -32.44 2.02 5.99
CA GLU A 77 -33.87 1.83 5.70
C GLU A 77 -34.60 1.04 6.80
N LYS A 78 -34.00 -0.01 7.32
CA LYS A 78 -34.55 -0.80 8.45
C LYS A 78 -34.49 -0.06 9.78
N GLY A 79 -33.88 1.12 9.83
CA GLY A 79 -33.70 1.86 11.06
C GLY A 79 -32.88 1.13 12.11
N MET A 80 -31.95 0.25 11.72
CA MET A 80 -31.08 -0.46 12.63
C MET A 80 -30.09 0.51 13.30
N PRO A 81 -29.58 0.19 14.51
CA PRO A 81 -28.49 0.97 15.15
C PRO A 81 -27.24 0.93 14.26
N PHE A 82 -26.97 2.02 13.55
CA PHE A 82 -25.86 2.16 12.62
C PHE A 82 -25.22 3.54 12.80
N TYR A 83 -23.95 3.59 13.22
CA TYR A 83 -23.29 4.81 13.66
C TYR A 83 -21.98 5.08 12.91
N ALA A 84 -21.74 6.37 12.62
CA ALA A 84 -20.46 6.84 12.12
C ALA A 84 -19.52 7.18 13.27
N GLN A 85 -18.35 6.57 13.27
CA GLN A 85 -17.25 6.90 14.18
C GLN A 85 -16.31 7.89 13.50
N LYS A 86 -16.62 9.18 13.59
CA LYS A 86 -15.78 10.25 13.04
C LYS A 86 -14.42 10.26 13.72
N ARG A 87 -13.35 10.08 12.95
CA ARG A 87 -11.97 10.03 13.46
C ARG A 87 -11.08 10.90 12.59
N PHE A 88 -9.96 11.32 13.17
CA PHE A 88 -8.92 12.05 12.47
C PHE A 88 -7.61 11.27 12.60
N PHE A 89 -7.15 10.70 11.49
CA PHE A 89 -5.93 9.88 11.43
C PHE A 89 -5.38 9.86 10.00
N ASN A 90 -4.16 9.40 9.85
CA ASN A 90 -3.61 9.15 8.52
C ASN A 90 -4.33 7.95 7.90
N TRP A 91 -5.11 8.21 6.87
CA TRP A 91 -5.80 7.19 6.11
C TRP A 91 -5.45 7.35 4.63
N ILE A 92 -5.08 6.28 4.00
CA ILE A 92 -4.74 6.23 2.59
C ILE A 92 -5.37 4.96 2.03
N ASP A 93 -6.25 5.13 1.08
CA ASP A 93 -6.80 4.02 0.30
C ASP A 93 -5.81 3.62 -0.78
N ILE A 94 -5.48 2.32 -0.84
CA ILE A 94 -4.57 1.78 -1.85
C ILE A 94 -5.41 1.05 -2.90
N GLY A 95 -5.93 1.82 -3.85
CA GLY A 95 -6.75 1.31 -4.95
C GLY A 95 -5.94 0.96 -6.20
N HIS A 96 -4.79 1.58 -6.37
CA HIS A 96 -3.93 1.43 -7.54
C HIS A 96 -2.47 1.21 -7.18
N VAL A 97 -1.69 0.72 -8.14
CA VAL A 97 -0.23 0.49 -7.96
C VAL A 97 0.51 1.78 -7.63
N ASP A 98 0.09 2.90 -8.21
CA ASP A 98 0.67 4.21 -7.95
C ASP A 98 0.42 4.68 -6.51
N ASP A 99 -0.75 4.41 -5.95
CA ASP A 99 -1.05 4.68 -4.53
C ASP A 99 -0.09 3.92 -3.62
N TYR A 100 0.12 2.62 -3.90
CA TYR A 100 1.04 1.78 -3.13
C TYR A 100 2.48 2.32 -3.17
N TRP A 101 2.96 2.69 -4.35
CA TRP A 101 4.29 3.30 -4.51
C TRP A 101 4.38 4.63 -3.74
N THR A 102 3.41 5.52 -3.93
CA THR A 102 3.36 6.83 -3.28
C THR A 102 3.31 6.72 -1.75
N VAL A 103 2.53 5.81 -1.22
CA VAL A 103 2.44 5.58 0.24
C VAL A 103 3.79 5.17 0.82
N LEU A 104 4.50 4.23 0.19
CA LEU A 104 5.81 3.81 0.66
C LEU A 104 6.86 4.92 0.56
N GLN A 105 6.79 5.77 -0.47
CA GLN A 105 7.64 6.96 -0.55
C GLN A 105 7.37 7.92 0.63
N ARG A 106 6.10 8.20 0.94
CA ARG A 106 5.71 9.06 2.07
C ARG A 106 6.15 8.48 3.42
N VAL A 107 6.02 7.17 3.60
CA VAL A 107 6.51 6.47 4.81
C VAL A 107 8.03 6.64 4.96
N LEU A 108 8.79 6.38 3.91
CA LEU A 108 10.25 6.49 3.92
C LEU A 108 10.74 7.93 4.16
N ASN A 109 10.00 8.92 3.64
CA ASN A 109 10.30 10.33 3.85
C ASN A 109 9.86 10.86 5.24
N GLY A 110 9.22 10.01 6.07
CA GLY A 110 8.74 10.42 7.40
C GLY A 110 7.50 11.31 7.37
N GLU A 111 6.74 11.31 6.28
CA GLU A 111 5.55 12.13 6.10
C GLU A 111 4.28 11.52 6.73
N VAL A 112 4.36 10.26 7.16
CA VAL A 112 3.25 9.57 7.84
C VAL A 112 3.47 9.67 9.34
N ALA A 113 2.66 10.50 10.01
CA ALA A 113 2.78 10.74 11.44
C ALA A 113 2.60 9.44 12.24
N GLN A 114 3.36 9.31 13.34
CA GLN A 114 3.35 8.16 14.26
C GLN A 114 3.80 6.82 13.66
N MET A 115 4.24 6.81 12.39
CA MET A 115 4.82 5.62 11.79
C MET A 115 6.24 5.41 12.32
N GLN A 116 6.49 4.24 12.88
CA GLN A 116 7.84 3.82 13.25
C GLN A 116 8.38 2.88 12.16
N MET A 117 9.55 3.24 11.62
CA MET A 117 10.21 2.37 10.66
C MET A 117 10.62 1.06 11.33
N PRO A 118 10.33 -0.09 10.72
CA PRO A 118 10.81 -1.37 11.25
C PRO A 118 12.34 -1.46 11.12
N GLY A 119 12.93 -2.37 11.89
CA GLY A 119 14.38 -2.57 11.88
C GLY A 119 15.14 -1.53 12.73
N ARG A 120 16.45 -1.47 12.51
CA ARG A 120 17.36 -0.55 13.19
C ARG A 120 17.88 0.50 12.21
N GLU A 121 17.84 1.75 12.57
CA GLU A 121 18.55 2.79 11.83
C GLU A 121 20.06 2.66 12.04
N VAL A 122 20.79 2.33 10.98
CA VAL A 122 22.24 2.08 11.01
C VAL A 122 23.05 3.28 10.52
N LYS A 123 22.46 4.09 9.68
CA LYS A 123 22.93 5.42 9.23
C LYS A 123 21.72 6.33 9.05
N PRO A 124 21.86 7.65 9.06
CA PRO A 124 20.73 8.57 8.89
C PRO A 124 19.89 8.22 7.66
N GLY A 125 18.60 7.91 7.89
CA GLY A 125 17.64 7.52 6.85
C GLY A 125 17.85 6.13 6.26
N ILE A 126 18.66 5.26 6.89
CA ILE A 126 18.86 3.88 6.43
C ILE A 126 18.51 2.90 7.56
N TRP A 127 17.39 2.20 7.39
CA TRP A 127 16.89 1.20 8.35
C TRP A 127 17.16 -0.20 7.83
N VAL A 128 17.62 -1.08 8.71
CA VAL A 128 18.04 -2.44 8.34
C VAL A 128 17.42 -3.46 9.30
N GLY A 129 16.83 -4.50 8.74
CA GLY A 129 16.35 -5.67 9.47
C GLY A 129 17.45 -6.63 9.91
N ILE A 130 17.06 -7.76 10.47
CA ILE A 130 17.98 -8.77 10.98
C ILE A 130 18.49 -9.70 9.87
N ASN A 131 19.64 -10.35 10.10
CA ASN A 131 20.25 -11.34 9.19
C ASN A 131 20.53 -10.80 7.78
N THR A 132 20.74 -9.50 7.63
CA THR A 132 21.13 -8.89 6.36
C THR A 132 22.62 -9.10 6.07
N ARG A 133 22.96 -9.19 4.80
CA ARG A 133 24.34 -9.22 4.32
C ARG A 133 24.55 -8.06 3.35
N ILE A 134 25.23 -7.05 3.78
CA ILE A 134 25.48 -5.82 3.03
C ILE A 134 26.99 -5.58 2.96
N ASP A 135 27.53 -5.47 1.75
CA ASP A 135 28.91 -5.03 1.55
C ASP A 135 29.01 -3.51 1.69
N TRP A 136 29.15 -3.05 2.93
CA TRP A 136 29.19 -1.62 3.27
C TRP A 136 30.38 -0.86 2.70
N ASP A 137 31.46 -1.57 2.32
CA ASP A 137 32.66 -0.96 1.79
C ASP A 137 32.59 -0.72 0.29
N ASN A 138 31.85 -1.57 -0.43
CA ASN A 138 31.77 -1.52 -1.90
C ASN A 138 30.37 -1.26 -2.44
N ALA A 139 29.32 -1.38 -1.63
CA ALA A 139 27.97 -1.02 -2.04
C ALA A 139 27.64 0.44 -1.70
N LYS A 140 26.91 1.12 -2.56
CA LYS A 140 26.45 2.49 -2.33
C LYS A 140 25.00 2.49 -1.91
N ILE A 141 24.73 2.93 -0.67
CA ILE A 141 23.38 3.06 -0.15
C ILE A 141 23.14 4.51 0.26
N VAL A 142 22.12 5.15 -0.33
CA VAL A 142 21.76 6.55 -0.09
C VAL A 142 20.30 6.60 0.35
N GLY A 143 20.05 7.07 1.58
CA GLY A 143 18.70 7.17 2.16
C GLY A 143 17.77 8.18 1.49
N PRO A 144 16.47 8.14 1.83
CA PRO A 144 15.88 7.20 2.77
C PRO A 144 15.69 5.78 2.18
N VAL A 145 16.14 4.75 2.89
CA VAL A 145 16.07 3.36 2.43
C VAL A 145 15.69 2.44 3.58
N TYR A 146 14.71 1.58 3.36
CA TYR A 146 14.45 0.43 4.23
C TYR A 146 14.96 -0.87 3.58
N ILE A 147 15.74 -1.62 4.32
CA ILE A 147 16.30 -2.92 3.94
C ILE A 147 15.80 -3.93 4.96
N ASP A 148 14.89 -4.78 4.55
CA ASP A 148 14.26 -5.76 5.43
C ASP A 148 15.21 -6.92 5.77
N SER A 149 14.74 -7.82 6.62
CA SER A 149 15.49 -8.96 7.11
C SER A 149 15.90 -9.93 5.99
N SER A 150 17.04 -10.59 6.17
CA SER A 150 17.58 -11.58 5.24
C SER A 150 17.90 -11.06 3.83
N VAL A 151 17.95 -9.76 3.64
CA VAL A 151 18.34 -9.14 2.36
C VAL A 151 19.87 -9.29 2.15
N CYS A 152 20.27 -9.49 0.88
CA CYS A 152 21.65 -9.49 0.46
C CYS A 152 21.91 -8.37 -0.55
N ILE A 153 22.88 -7.49 -0.26
CA ILE A 153 23.37 -6.44 -1.16
C ILE A 153 24.83 -6.68 -1.45
N GLU A 154 25.15 -6.97 -2.71
CA GLU A 154 26.45 -7.41 -3.15
C GLU A 154 27.40 -6.23 -3.48
N PRO A 155 28.71 -6.49 -3.64
CA PRO A 155 29.69 -5.47 -4.00
C PRO A 155 29.32 -4.70 -5.28
N GLY A 156 29.51 -3.40 -5.26
CA GLY A 156 29.22 -2.51 -6.39
C GLY A 156 27.75 -2.24 -6.65
N ALA A 157 26.83 -2.85 -5.87
CA ALA A 157 25.42 -2.54 -5.96
C ALA A 157 25.12 -1.13 -5.45
N GLU A 158 24.12 -0.47 -6.05
CA GLU A 158 23.63 0.84 -5.61
C GLU A 158 22.14 0.73 -5.22
N VAL A 159 21.80 1.22 -4.02
CA VAL A 159 20.42 1.39 -3.57
C VAL A 159 20.21 2.84 -3.19
N ILE A 160 19.37 3.53 -3.95
CA ILE A 160 19.15 4.97 -3.80
C ILE A 160 17.68 5.21 -3.45
N GLY A 161 17.48 5.90 -2.37
CA GLY A 161 16.15 6.20 -1.84
C GLY A 161 15.37 7.30 -2.59
N PRO A 162 14.10 7.41 -2.26
CA PRO A 162 13.35 6.53 -1.37
C PRO A 162 13.15 5.12 -1.94
N SER A 163 13.70 4.09 -1.27
CA SER A 163 13.62 2.70 -1.75
C SER A 163 13.29 1.72 -0.62
N TRP A 164 12.48 0.72 -0.94
CA TRP A 164 12.07 -0.33 -0.02
C TRP A 164 12.49 -1.69 -0.54
N ILE A 165 13.36 -2.38 0.21
CA ILE A 165 13.89 -3.70 -0.17
C ILE A 165 13.30 -4.73 0.80
N SER A 166 12.31 -5.47 0.35
CA SER A 166 11.58 -6.42 1.20
C SER A 166 12.37 -7.69 1.48
N HIS A 167 11.86 -8.44 2.46
CA HIS A 167 12.45 -9.64 3.03
C HIS A 167 13.02 -10.61 1.99
N GLY A 168 14.21 -11.13 2.28
CA GLY A 168 14.85 -12.18 1.49
C GLY A 168 15.30 -11.77 0.08
N SER A 169 15.21 -10.48 -0.27
CA SER A 169 15.61 -9.98 -1.59
C SER A 169 17.12 -9.93 -1.76
N ARG A 170 17.58 -9.94 -3.03
CA ARG A 170 18.99 -9.89 -3.39
C ARG A 170 19.25 -8.85 -4.47
N VAL A 171 20.11 -7.90 -4.19
CA VAL A 171 20.62 -6.93 -5.16
C VAL A 171 22.02 -7.36 -5.55
N CYS A 172 22.16 -7.94 -6.75
CA CYS A 172 23.42 -8.52 -7.20
C CYS A 172 24.47 -7.46 -7.56
N ALA A 173 25.70 -7.90 -7.76
CA ALA A 173 26.86 -7.06 -8.00
C ALA A 173 26.63 -6.06 -9.16
N GLY A 174 26.91 -4.79 -8.91
CA GLY A 174 26.76 -3.70 -9.86
C GLY A 174 25.32 -3.34 -10.23
N ALA A 175 24.31 -4.01 -9.66
CA ALA A 175 22.90 -3.68 -9.89
C ALA A 175 22.51 -2.36 -9.21
N LYS A 176 21.56 -1.65 -9.79
CA LYS A 176 21.05 -0.38 -9.25
C LYS A 176 19.55 -0.44 -9.01
N VAL A 177 19.15 -0.08 -7.82
CA VAL A 177 17.75 0.06 -7.39
C VAL A 177 17.55 1.50 -6.95
N ILE A 178 16.80 2.27 -7.72
CA ILE A 178 16.68 3.71 -7.54
C ILE A 178 15.19 4.04 -7.35
N ARG A 179 14.85 4.66 -6.24
CA ARG A 179 13.47 5.06 -5.91
C ARG A 179 12.44 3.96 -6.21
N SER A 180 12.78 2.72 -5.85
CA SER A 180 12.03 1.52 -6.24
C SER A 180 11.67 0.65 -5.05
N ILE A 181 10.68 -0.20 -5.26
CA ILE A 181 10.20 -1.16 -4.27
C ILE A 181 10.52 -2.56 -4.77
N LEU A 182 11.33 -3.31 -4.03
CA LEU A 182 11.48 -4.73 -4.25
C LEU A 182 10.56 -5.48 -3.28
N LEU A 183 9.65 -6.27 -3.82
CA LEU A 183 8.81 -7.17 -3.04
C LEU A 183 9.62 -8.38 -2.55
N GLU A 184 9.05 -9.15 -1.63
CA GLU A 184 9.74 -10.27 -1.00
C GLU A 184 10.38 -11.23 -1.99
N TYR A 185 11.59 -11.71 -1.64
CA TYR A 185 12.36 -12.67 -2.43
C TYR A 185 12.70 -12.25 -3.86
N THR A 186 12.72 -10.95 -4.13
CA THR A 186 13.08 -10.43 -5.46
C THR A 186 14.61 -10.42 -5.61
N ARG A 187 15.10 -10.95 -6.73
CA ARG A 187 16.51 -10.87 -7.12
C ARG A 187 16.67 -9.93 -8.31
N ILE A 188 17.50 -8.93 -8.15
CA ILE A 188 17.95 -8.07 -9.27
C ILE A 188 19.26 -8.61 -9.80
N SER A 189 19.28 -8.94 -11.08
CA SER A 189 20.45 -9.52 -11.74
C SER A 189 21.64 -8.55 -11.83
N PRO A 190 22.89 -9.04 -11.97
CA PRO A 190 24.06 -8.18 -12.00
C PRO A 190 23.99 -7.09 -13.07
N ASN A 191 24.45 -5.89 -12.71
CA ASN A 191 24.51 -4.70 -13.59
C ASN A 191 23.18 -4.22 -14.15
N MET A 192 22.04 -4.72 -13.66
CA MET A 192 20.71 -4.25 -14.06
C MET A 192 20.32 -2.99 -13.30
N VAL A 193 19.54 -2.13 -13.96
CA VAL A 193 19.01 -0.88 -13.38
C VAL A 193 17.50 -0.95 -13.34
N PHE A 194 16.96 -0.67 -12.15
CA PHE A 194 15.53 -0.48 -11.89
C PHE A 194 15.34 0.88 -11.23
N GLU A 195 14.53 1.70 -11.85
CA GLU A 195 14.23 3.06 -11.39
C GLU A 195 12.74 3.31 -11.40
N GLU A 196 12.22 3.81 -10.28
CA GLU A 196 10.79 4.13 -10.10
C GLU A 196 9.87 2.96 -10.45
N THR A 197 10.23 1.75 -10.00
CA THR A 197 9.53 0.50 -10.30
C THR A 197 9.15 -0.26 -9.03
N ILE A 198 8.13 -1.10 -9.17
CA ILE A 198 7.79 -2.13 -8.18
C ILE A 198 8.14 -3.47 -8.80
N VAL A 199 9.04 -4.21 -8.17
CA VAL A 199 9.56 -5.47 -8.70
C VAL A 199 9.23 -6.61 -7.75
N SER A 200 8.60 -7.65 -8.25
CA SER A 200 8.38 -8.93 -7.59
C SER A 200 9.22 -10.03 -8.22
N PRO A 201 9.31 -11.23 -7.64
CA PRO A 201 9.97 -12.34 -8.31
C PRO A 201 9.45 -12.65 -9.72
N ASN A 202 8.19 -12.33 -10.01
CA ASN A 202 7.50 -12.75 -11.23
C ASN A 202 7.14 -11.61 -12.19
N TYR A 203 7.07 -10.37 -11.71
CA TYR A 203 6.69 -9.22 -12.53
C TYR A 203 7.39 -7.94 -12.06
N CYS A 204 7.50 -6.99 -12.96
CA CYS A 204 7.94 -5.63 -12.71
C CYS A 204 6.89 -4.66 -13.24
N VAL A 205 6.55 -3.65 -12.44
CA VAL A 205 5.60 -2.60 -12.83
C VAL A 205 6.29 -1.25 -12.78
N GLU A 206 6.19 -0.49 -13.86
CA GLU A 206 6.51 0.94 -13.86
C GLU A 206 5.36 1.71 -13.21
N HIS A 207 5.62 2.36 -12.06
CA HIS A 207 4.52 2.98 -11.32
C HIS A 207 3.82 4.10 -12.10
N LYS A 208 4.56 4.90 -12.89
CA LYS A 208 3.99 6.05 -13.63
C LYS A 208 3.07 5.64 -14.77
N THR A 209 3.39 4.58 -15.46
CA THR A 209 2.65 4.12 -16.66
C THR A 209 1.69 2.99 -16.34
N GLY A 210 1.91 2.27 -15.23
CA GLY A 210 1.22 1.02 -14.92
C GLY A 210 1.64 -0.14 -15.83
N GLU A 211 2.65 0.06 -16.70
CA GLU A 211 3.11 -0.98 -17.62
C GLU A 211 3.74 -2.12 -16.82
N THR A 212 3.26 -3.33 -17.09
CA THR A 212 3.67 -4.54 -16.36
C THR A 212 4.42 -5.49 -17.26
N TYR A 213 5.59 -5.91 -16.81
CA TYR A 213 6.44 -6.88 -17.48
C TYR A 213 6.48 -8.17 -16.67
N TYR A 214 6.35 -9.32 -17.30
CA TYR A 214 6.40 -10.62 -16.64
C TYR A 214 7.69 -11.36 -16.96
N ILE A 215 8.17 -12.18 -16.00
CA ILE A 215 9.26 -13.13 -16.28
C ILE A 215 8.82 -14.11 -17.34
N GLY A 216 9.67 -14.30 -18.35
CA GLY A 216 9.39 -15.20 -19.49
C GLY A 216 8.97 -14.48 -20.76
N ASP A 217 8.67 -13.18 -20.70
CA ASP A 217 8.64 -12.37 -21.91
C ASP A 217 10.06 -12.31 -22.51
N ASP A 218 10.21 -12.57 -23.80
CA ASP A 218 11.51 -12.63 -24.50
C ASP A 218 12.41 -11.41 -24.30
N ARG A 219 11.84 -10.29 -23.85
CA ARG A 219 12.54 -9.03 -23.59
C ARG A 219 13.06 -8.90 -22.16
N THR A 220 12.61 -9.74 -21.23
CA THR A 220 12.86 -9.59 -19.78
C THR A 220 13.71 -10.71 -19.19
N THR A 221 14.04 -11.72 -19.97
CA THR A 221 14.86 -12.87 -19.55
C THR A 221 16.15 -12.37 -18.90
N LEU A 222 16.39 -12.75 -17.65
CA LEU A 222 17.62 -12.50 -16.88
C LEU A 222 17.76 -11.14 -16.18
N ARG A 223 16.80 -10.21 -16.26
CA ARG A 223 16.95 -8.92 -15.56
C ARG A 223 16.67 -9.02 -14.04
N TRP A 224 15.68 -9.83 -13.67
CA TRP A 224 15.30 -10.08 -12.27
C TRP A 224 14.70 -11.48 -12.11
N GLY A 225 14.44 -11.91 -10.90
CA GLY A 225 13.83 -13.21 -10.64
C GLY A 225 13.62 -13.49 -9.15
N ASP A 226 13.39 -14.76 -8.83
CA ASP A 226 13.22 -15.23 -7.46
C ASP A 226 14.60 -15.43 -6.80
N ALA A 227 14.82 -14.80 -5.64
CA ALA A 227 16.05 -14.92 -4.88
C ALA A 227 16.28 -16.30 -4.25
N ARG A 228 15.22 -17.12 -4.18
CA ARG A 228 15.27 -18.50 -3.68
C ARG A 228 15.63 -19.50 -4.76
N GLY A 229 15.58 -19.10 -6.03
CA GLY A 229 16.02 -19.92 -7.17
C GLY A 229 17.52 -20.24 -7.07
N ARG A 230 17.91 -21.39 -7.60
CA ARG A 230 19.34 -21.69 -7.82
C ARG A 230 19.82 -20.86 -9.02
N ASP A 231 20.99 -20.25 -8.86
CA ASP A 231 21.69 -19.54 -9.94
C ASP A 231 21.96 -20.47 -11.14
#